data_2d5cf777a64ed2d6135b0694dadf29d3
#
_entry.id   2d5cf777a64ed2d6135b0694dadf29d3
#
_cell.length_a   1.000
_cell.length_b   1.000
_cell.length_c   1.000
_cell.angle_alpha   90.00
_cell.angle_beta   90.00
_cell.angle_gamma   90.00
#
_symmetry.space_group_name_H-M   'P 1'
#
loop_
_entity.id
_entity.type
_entity.pdbx_description
1 polymer ?
#
loop_
_entity_poly.entity_id
_entity_poly.type
_entity_poly.pdbx_seq_one_letter_code
_entity_poly.pdbx_strand_id
1 'polypeptide(L)'
;MPAVHLQENSKLISGHVAEKKGYLYWVLNLTDENGKRKPKWIPTHKKVKGNKTWANNMLPTIRKEWTEKLLQEAMASQQSASPSGPSSAAISFVDFLYQWLEYKYKSATGRVMDSKPIELSTYSGYEQQLNNPIAPYFREHPVALCDLTKQDILAFYEKELERVKPTTVKHYHALIHGALNYAVDKNLIPSNPADRIIISKPEPFKGDYYLDSEVLNLFEVIKGHKIELVVLLTAFYGLRRSEVIGLKWSAFDFNHNCFSIRHTVTTCNVKGERVTIKKDKAKNKSSLRTYPLIPFLKERLLEAKKQQEENRKLCGRAYNKEYLGYVCVDVIGNLIKPNYVSSTFGKLLAKNNLRHIRFHDLRHTCASLLLANGVPMEQVKEWLGHSEISTTVDIYGHLQYATKKQSAAAIEQDIVAPMLQNLSAVSP
;
A
#
# COMPACT_ATOMS: atom_id res chain seq x y z
N MET A 1 -27.04 25.19 1.69
CA MET A 1 -27.69 24.35 2.72
C MET A 1 -29.17 24.64 2.71
N PRO A 2 -30.08 23.66 2.79
CA PRO A 2 -31.52 23.95 2.77
C PRO A 2 -31.94 24.63 4.08
N ALA A 3 -32.36 25.89 4.00
CA ALA A 3 -32.99 26.59 5.09
C ALA A 3 -34.36 25.96 5.32
N VAL A 4 -34.52 25.26 6.44
CA VAL A 4 -35.82 24.74 6.88
C VAL A 4 -36.48 25.85 7.65
N HIS A 5 -37.49 26.51 7.06
CA HIS A 5 -38.42 27.36 7.80
C HIS A 5 -39.26 26.47 8.75
N LEU A 6 -38.81 26.33 9.98
CA LEU A 6 -39.57 25.76 11.08
C LEU A 6 -40.18 26.91 11.89
N GLN A 7 -41.47 27.21 11.64
CA GLN A 7 -42.26 28.01 12.56
C GLN A 7 -42.39 27.31 13.93
N GLU A 8 -42.53 28.06 14.98
CA GLU A 8 -42.60 27.74 16.42
C GLU A 8 -43.69 26.77 16.85
N ASN A 9 -43.92 25.66 16.12
CA ASN A 9 -44.69 24.53 16.59
C ASN A 9 -44.00 23.26 16.09
N SER A 10 -43.30 22.58 16.98
CA SER A 10 -42.49 21.39 16.75
C SER A 10 -43.30 20.20 16.21
N LYS A 11 -43.65 20.24 14.92
CA LYS A 11 -44.15 19.04 14.24
C LYS A 11 -42.95 18.15 13.83
N LEU A 12 -42.91 16.93 14.39
CA LEU A 12 -41.97 15.91 13.98
C LEU A 12 -42.01 15.72 12.46
N ILE A 13 -40.82 15.58 11.86
CA ILE A 13 -40.69 15.28 10.43
C ILE A 13 -41.54 14.09 10.05
N SER A 14 -42.37 14.20 9.01
CA SER A 14 -43.18 13.08 8.53
C SER A 14 -42.30 12.03 7.82
N GLY A 15 -42.68 10.76 7.95
CA GLY A 15 -41.92 9.69 7.31
C GLY A 15 -42.73 8.39 7.31
N HIS A 16 -42.28 7.44 6.53
CA HIS A 16 -42.87 6.10 6.42
C HIS A 16 -41.79 5.04 6.20
N VAL A 17 -42.16 3.77 6.35
CA VAL A 17 -41.32 2.63 6.02
C VAL A 17 -41.56 2.23 4.57
N ALA A 18 -40.53 2.14 3.77
CA ALA A 18 -40.56 1.72 2.37
C ALA A 18 -39.72 0.48 2.14
N GLU A 19 -40.03 -0.22 1.08
CA GLU A 19 -39.27 -1.40 0.62
C GLU A 19 -38.52 -1.06 -0.68
N LYS A 20 -37.25 -1.47 -0.76
CA LYS A 20 -36.44 -1.37 -1.97
C LYS A 20 -35.49 -2.55 -2.07
N LYS A 21 -35.51 -3.30 -3.16
CA LYS A 21 -34.64 -4.46 -3.41
C LYS A 21 -34.64 -5.50 -2.28
N GLY A 22 -35.82 -5.76 -1.65
CA GLY A 22 -35.98 -6.75 -0.58
C GLY A 22 -35.51 -6.31 0.80
N TYR A 23 -35.14 -5.02 0.98
CA TYR A 23 -34.75 -4.42 2.24
C TYR A 23 -35.69 -3.29 2.66
N LEU A 24 -35.80 -3.08 3.96
CA LEU A 24 -36.59 -1.99 4.53
C LEU A 24 -35.76 -0.71 4.66
N TYR A 25 -36.45 0.43 4.47
CA TYR A 25 -35.91 1.78 4.62
C TYR A 25 -36.90 2.66 5.39
N TRP A 26 -36.34 3.55 6.22
CA TRP A 26 -37.14 4.69 6.71
C TRP A 26 -36.99 5.82 5.71
N VAL A 27 -38.10 6.35 5.23
CA VAL A 27 -38.14 7.46 4.29
C VAL A 27 -38.68 8.69 5.01
N LEU A 28 -37.82 9.67 5.25
CA LEU A 28 -38.19 10.94 5.87
C LEU A 28 -38.51 11.98 4.79
N ASN A 29 -39.63 12.67 4.93
CA ASN A 29 -40.06 13.71 3.99
C ASN A 29 -39.42 15.05 4.39
N LEU A 30 -38.30 15.40 3.74
CA LEU A 30 -37.62 16.68 3.85
C LEU A 30 -38.05 17.58 2.70
N THR A 31 -37.97 18.91 2.91
CA THR A 31 -38.17 19.93 1.88
C THR A 31 -36.89 20.73 1.70
N ASP A 32 -36.52 21.10 0.46
CA ASP A 32 -35.41 22.01 0.17
C ASP A 32 -35.79 23.48 0.37
N GLU A 33 -34.84 24.39 0.16
CA GLU A 33 -34.97 25.84 0.30
C GLU A 33 -36.12 26.44 -0.55
N ASN A 34 -36.49 25.75 -1.63
CA ASN A 34 -37.56 26.17 -2.56
C ASN A 34 -38.91 25.48 -2.26
N GLY A 35 -39.05 24.81 -1.10
CA GLY A 35 -40.29 24.13 -0.72
C GLY A 35 -40.54 22.80 -1.47
N LYS A 36 -39.58 22.31 -2.28
CA LYS A 36 -39.71 21.08 -3.04
C LYS A 36 -39.36 19.87 -2.18
N ARG A 37 -40.22 18.84 -2.21
CA ARG A 37 -39.99 17.60 -1.45
C ARG A 37 -38.72 16.88 -1.92
N LYS A 38 -37.81 16.57 -0.97
CA LYS A 38 -36.57 15.82 -1.16
C LYS A 38 -36.51 14.70 -0.10
N PRO A 39 -37.11 13.51 -0.37
CA PRO A 39 -37.15 12.44 0.61
C PRO A 39 -35.74 11.89 0.91
N LYS A 40 -35.43 11.71 2.22
CA LYS A 40 -34.21 11.08 2.70
C LYS A 40 -34.45 9.61 2.99
N TRP A 41 -33.71 8.73 2.31
CA TRP A 41 -33.78 7.28 2.49
C TRP A 41 -32.72 6.82 3.48
N ILE A 42 -33.12 6.19 4.59
CA ILE A 42 -32.23 5.67 5.63
C ILE A 42 -32.34 4.14 5.61
N PRO A 43 -31.25 3.41 5.35
CA PRO A 43 -31.29 1.96 5.31
C PRO A 43 -31.46 1.38 6.72
N THR A 44 -32.38 0.42 6.87
CA THR A 44 -32.54 -0.33 8.14
C THR A 44 -31.58 -1.50 8.25
N HIS A 45 -30.92 -1.89 7.15
CA HIS A 45 -30.12 -3.11 7.00
C HIS A 45 -30.87 -4.41 7.31
N LYS A 46 -32.22 -4.38 7.35
CA LYS A 46 -33.08 -5.54 7.60
C LYS A 46 -33.86 -5.93 6.35
N LYS A 47 -33.93 -7.26 6.09
CA LYS A 47 -34.79 -7.81 5.03
C LYS A 47 -36.28 -7.61 5.41
N VAL A 48 -37.12 -7.53 4.40
CA VAL A 48 -38.58 -7.27 4.58
C VAL A 48 -39.26 -8.36 5.40
N LYS A 49 -38.95 -9.63 5.15
CA LYS A 49 -39.64 -10.77 5.82
C LYS A 49 -39.36 -10.76 7.33
N GLY A 50 -40.44 -10.62 8.11
CA GLY A 50 -40.43 -10.65 9.56
C GLY A 50 -40.01 -9.33 10.27
N ASN A 51 -39.60 -8.28 9.55
CA ASN A 51 -39.03 -7.08 10.15
C ASN A 51 -39.87 -5.81 9.94
N LYS A 52 -41.02 -5.88 9.26
CA LYS A 52 -41.83 -4.70 8.92
C LYS A 52 -42.44 -4.04 10.16
N THR A 53 -42.93 -4.83 11.10
CA THR A 53 -43.49 -4.34 12.39
C THR A 53 -42.40 -3.65 13.21
N TRP A 54 -41.22 -4.25 13.31
CA TRP A 54 -40.06 -3.65 13.98
C TRP A 54 -39.68 -2.30 13.35
N ALA A 55 -39.59 -2.21 12.03
CA ALA A 55 -39.24 -0.97 11.35
C ALA A 55 -40.28 0.14 11.56
N ASN A 56 -41.57 -0.21 11.61
CA ASN A 56 -42.63 0.72 11.91
C ASN A 56 -42.58 1.21 13.38
N ASN A 57 -42.28 0.32 14.32
CA ASN A 57 -42.19 0.68 15.75
C ASN A 57 -40.96 1.61 16.01
N MET A 58 -39.89 1.47 15.25
CA MET A 58 -38.69 2.34 15.34
C MET A 58 -38.85 3.68 14.62
N LEU A 59 -39.79 3.81 13.70
CA LEU A 59 -39.96 5.01 12.90
C LEU A 59 -40.21 6.30 13.73
N PRO A 60 -40.99 6.31 14.82
CA PRO A 60 -41.14 7.49 15.67
C PRO A 60 -39.83 7.96 16.29
N THR A 61 -39.00 7.03 16.75
CA THR A 61 -37.69 7.32 17.34
C THR A 61 -36.75 7.96 16.29
N ILE A 62 -36.68 7.37 15.11
CA ILE A 62 -35.87 7.90 13.99
C ILE A 62 -36.35 9.29 13.56
N ARG A 63 -37.65 9.52 13.52
CA ARG A 63 -38.22 10.84 13.22
C ARG A 63 -37.84 11.88 14.27
N LYS A 64 -37.83 11.53 15.56
CA LYS A 64 -37.45 12.41 16.67
C LYS A 64 -35.93 12.75 16.57
N GLU A 65 -35.09 11.77 16.45
CA GLU A 65 -33.64 11.96 16.31
C GLU A 65 -33.27 12.87 15.13
N TRP A 66 -33.91 12.65 13.98
CA TRP A 66 -33.65 13.49 12.80
C TRP A 66 -34.26 14.91 12.94
N THR A 67 -35.37 15.08 13.65
CA THR A 67 -35.90 16.41 13.94
C THR A 67 -34.97 17.17 14.87
N GLU A 68 -34.46 16.54 15.92
CA GLU A 68 -33.48 17.13 16.84
C GLU A 68 -32.15 17.49 16.14
N LYS A 69 -31.68 16.62 15.27
CA LYS A 69 -30.47 16.85 14.48
C LYS A 69 -30.63 18.07 13.56
N LEU A 70 -31.71 18.19 12.84
CA LEU A 70 -31.98 19.33 11.96
C LEU A 70 -32.18 20.63 12.71
N LEU A 71 -32.78 20.58 13.91
CA LEU A 71 -32.92 21.73 14.81
C LEU A 71 -31.56 22.20 15.31
N GLN A 72 -30.66 21.28 15.67
CA GLN A 72 -29.29 21.61 16.05
C GLN A 72 -28.49 22.20 14.88
N GLU A 73 -28.62 21.65 13.68
CA GLU A 73 -27.98 22.17 12.45
C GLU A 73 -28.56 23.58 12.11
N ALA A 74 -29.85 23.84 12.28
CA ALA A 74 -30.46 25.13 12.06
C ALA A 74 -30.06 26.18 13.13
N MET A 75 -29.95 25.77 14.40
CA MET A 75 -29.44 26.66 15.47
C MET A 75 -27.93 26.97 15.28
N ALA A 76 -27.13 26.03 14.85
CA ALA A 76 -25.74 26.24 14.50
C ALA A 76 -25.59 27.20 13.30
N SER A 77 -26.50 27.13 12.32
CA SER A 77 -26.52 28.01 11.17
C SER A 77 -26.98 29.46 11.52
N GLN A 78 -27.83 29.62 12.53
CA GLN A 78 -28.25 30.95 13.01
C GLN A 78 -27.23 31.62 13.91
N GLN A 79 -26.36 30.87 14.58
CA GLN A 79 -25.24 31.42 15.35
C GLN A 79 -24.08 31.89 14.47
N SER A 80 -24.02 31.55 13.19
CA SER A 80 -23.02 32.02 12.24
C SER A 80 -23.34 33.34 11.53
N ALA A 81 -24.46 34.00 11.88
CA ALA A 81 -24.90 35.27 11.28
C ALA A 81 -24.97 36.42 12.31
N SER A 82 -23.92 36.63 13.13
CA SER A 82 -23.73 37.87 13.90
C SER A 82 -22.26 38.25 13.93
N PRO A 83 -21.90 39.48 13.57
CA PRO A 83 -20.51 39.93 13.57
C PRO A 83 -20.08 40.30 15.00
N SER A 84 -18.83 39.97 15.34
CA SER A 84 -18.10 40.35 16.55
C SER A 84 -18.26 39.50 17.81
N GLY A 85 -17.58 38.37 17.81
CA GLY A 85 -17.03 37.73 19.02
C GLY A 85 -15.57 37.37 18.77
N PRO A 86 -14.71 37.17 19.79
CA PRO A 86 -13.25 37.13 19.60
C PRO A 86 -12.86 36.07 18.58
N SER A 87 -12.12 36.48 17.57
CA SER A 87 -11.49 35.70 16.51
C SER A 87 -11.02 34.35 17.06
N SER A 88 -11.74 33.26 16.74
CA SER A 88 -11.09 31.95 16.68
C SER A 88 -10.11 32.07 15.53
N ALA A 89 -8.81 32.21 15.85
CA ALA A 89 -7.77 32.34 14.86
C ALA A 89 -7.93 31.23 13.83
N ALA A 90 -8.16 31.62 12.57
CA ALA A 90 -8.33 30.65 11.48
C ALA A 90 -7.14 29.71 11.49
N ILE A 91 -7.37 28.41 11.67
CA ILE A 91 -6.29 27.44 11.76
C ILE A 91 -5.44 27.49 10.50
N SER A 92 -4.13 27.61 10.63
CA SER A 92 -3.19 27.50 9.51
C SER A 92 -3.34 26.12 8.84
N PHE A 93 -3.25 26.09 7.51
CA PHE A 93 -3.27 24.82 6.79
C PHE A 93 -2.18 23.84 7.27
N VAL A 94 -0.98 24.36 7.59
CA VAL A 94 0.13 23.54 8.13
C VAL A 94 -0.22 22.97 9.50
N ASP A 95 -0.78 23.77 10.41
CA ASP A 95 -1.15 23.30 11.75
C ASP A 95 -2.27 22.25 11.69
N PHE A 96 -3.22 22.43 10.78
CA PHE A 96 -4.24 21.42 10.49
C PHE A 96 -3.62 20.11 9.99
N LEU A 97 -2.66 20.17 9.07
CA LEU A 97 -1.96 18.96 8.58
C LEU A 97 -1.24 18.21 9.71
N TYR A 98 -0.63 18.91 10.67
CA TYR A 98 -0.03 18.26 11.85
C TYR A 98 -1.08 17.66 12.78
N GLN A 99 -2.24 18.29 12.98
CA GLN A 99 -3.35 17.71 13.73
C GLN A 99 -3.88 16.43 13.06
N TRP A 100 -4.05 16.47 11.73
CA TRP A 100 -4.41 15.29 10.96
C TRP A 100 -3.35 14.18 11.03
N LEU A 101 -2.08 14.53 10.99
CA LEU A 101 -0.98 13.57 11.12
C LEU A 101 -1.01 12.90 12.51
N GLU A 102 -1.28 13.65 13.58
CA GLU A 102 -1.45 13.08 14.93
C GLU A 102 -2.67 12.15 15.02
N TYR A 103 -3.77 12.50 14.36
CA TYR A 103 -4.92 11.59 14.21
C TYR A 103 -4.53 10.29 13.49
N LYS A 104 -3.75 10.38 12.42
CA LYS A 104 -3.23 9.19 11.71
C LYS A 104 -2.29 8.35 12.57
N TYR A 105 -1.49 8.97 13.43
CA TYR A 105 -0.66 8.25 14.40
C TYR A 105 -1.51 7.47 15.40
N LYS A 106 -2.55 8.09 15.95
CA LYS A 106 -3.49 7.42 16.85
C LYS A 106 -4.21 6.25 16.15
N SER A 107 -4.58 6.43 14.89
CA SER A 107 -5.15 5.34 14.06
C SER A 107 -4.14 4.20 13.86
N ALA A 108 -2.88 4.50 13.55
CA ALA A 108 -1.83 3.50 13.36
C ALA A 108 -1.49 2.72 14.64
N THR A 109 -1.73 3.32 15.81
CA THR A 109 -1.47 2.70 17.13
C THR A 109 -2.72 2.09 17.77
N GLY A 110 -3.85 2.03 17.05
CA GLY A 110 -5.10 1.45 17.55
C GLY A 110 -5.80 2.28 18.64
N ARG A 111 -5.50 3.59 18.74
CA ARG A 111 -6.06 4.49 19.74
C ARG A 111 -7.29 5.26 19.27
N VAL A 112 -7.78 4.97 18.06
CA VAL A 112 -8.99 5.57 17.47
C VAL A 112 -9.85 4.47 16.90
N MET A 113 -11.11 4.42 17.28
CA MET A 113 -12.07 3.39 16.84
C MET A 113 -12.82 3.76 15.55
N ASP A 114 -12.84 5.04 15.16
CA ASP A 114 -13.66 5.58 14.07
C ASP A 114 -12.90 5.68 12.73
N SER A 115 -11.79 4.96 12.57
CA SER A 115 -11.07 4.96 11.30
C SER A 115 -10.49 3.58 10.99
N LYS A 116 -10.43 3.27 9.69
CA LYS A 116 -9.66 2.11 9.22
C LYS A 116 -8.20 2.29 9.64
N PRO A 117 -7.63 1.37 10.46
CA PRO A 117 -6.28 1.52 10.94
C PRO A 117 -5.28 1.53 9.77
N ILE A 118 -4.31 2.42 9.84
CA ILE A 118 -3.19 2.48 8.88
C ILE A 118 -1.96 1.80 9.48
N GLU A 119 -1.05 1.35 8.62
CA GLU A 119 0.23 0.81 9.06
C GLU A 119 1.17 1.94 9.53
N LEU A 120 2.01 1.67 10.55
CA LEU A 120 3.04 2.62 11.01
C LEU A 120 4.00 3.06 9.89
N SER A 121 4.27 2.18 8.91
CA SER A 121 5.07 2.52 7.73
C SER A 121 4.37 3.55 6.84
N THR A 122 3.05 3.50 6.73
CA THR A 122 2.24 4.51 6.01
C THR A 122 2.27 5.84 6.75
N TYR A 123 2.09 5.82 8.08
CA TYR A 123 2.24 7.01 8.91
C TYR A 123 3.62 7.66 8.73
N SER A 124 4.69 6.87 8.81
CA SER A 124 6.06 7.34 8.57
C SER A 124 6.24 8.00 7.19
N GLY A 125 5.60 7.47 6.16
CA GLY A 125 5.58 8.09 4.84
C GLY A 125 4.89 9.44 4.84
N TYR A 126 3.75 9.56 5.50
CA TYR A 126 3.03 10.83 5.67
C TYR A 126 3.85 11.85 6.47
N GLU A 127 4.45 11.44 7.59
CA GLU A 127 5.31 12.28 8.41
C GLU A 127 6.49 12.84 7.61
N GLN A 128 7.16 12.00 6.82
CA GLN A 128 8.26 12.43 5.95
C GLN A 128 7.81 13.42 4.89
N GLN A 129 6.69 13.14 4.20
CA GLN A 129 6.16 14.01 3.15
C GLN A 129 5.67 15.34 3.71
N LEU A 130 5.03 15.33 4.87
CA LEU A 130 4.58 16.55 5.54
C LEU A 130 5.77 17.39 5.98
N ASN A 131 6.76 16.82 6.66
CA ASN A 131 7.93 17.53 7.17
C ASN A 131 8.84 18.04 6.05
N ASN A 132 8.86 17.37 4.90
CA ASN A 132 9.63 17.76 3.72
C ASN A 132 9.02 17.11 2.46
N PRO A 133 8.34 17.87 1.55
CA PRO A 133 8.42 19.34 1.37
C PRO A 133 7.17 20.12 1.80
N ILE A 134 6.05 19.48 2.18
CA ILE A 134 4.74 20.12 2.25
C ILE A 134 4.72 21.29 3.27
N ALA A 135 5.06 21.01 4.53
CA ALA A 135 5.03 22.03 5.56
C ALA A 135 6.02 23.19 5.34
N PRO A 136 7.28 22.98 4.87
CA PRO A 136 8.16 24.08 4.48
C PRO A 136 7.54 25.01 3.43
N TYR A 137 6.97 24.44 2.37
CA TYR A 137 6.34 25.24 1.32
C TYR A 137 5.21 26.12 1.85
N PHE A 138 4.24 25.52 2.57
CA PHE A 138 3.09 26.26 3.10
C PHE A 138 3.40 27.14 4.31
N ARG A 139 4.60 27.05 4.90
CA ARG A 139 5.12 28.06 5.85
C ARG A 139 5.67 29.28 5.14
N GLU A 140 6.29 29.11 3.96
CA GLU A 140 6.72 30.21 3.09
C GLU A 140 5.54 30.89 2.41
N HIS A 141 4.45 30.16 2.15
CA HIS A 141 3.21 30.64 1.53
C HIS A 141 2.04 30.39 2.50
N PRO A 142 1.95 31.16 3.58
CA PRO A 142 0.97 30.90 4.63
C PRO A 142 -0.46 31.11 4.16
N VAL A 143 -1.32 30.14 4.40
CA VAL A 143 -2.75 30.15 4.07
C VAL A 143 -3.54 29.51 5.20
N ALA A 144 -4.70 30.07 5.52
CA ALA A 144 -5.63 29.46 6.47
C ALA A 144 -6.35 28.27 5.79
N LEU A 145 -6.74 27.27 6.56
CA LEU A 145 -7.44 26.10 6.04
C LEU A 145 -8.74 26.46 5.30
N CYS A 146 -9.49 27.45 5.79
CA CYS A 146 -10.74 27.90 5.19
C CYS A 146 -10.53 28.66 3.87
N ASP A 147 -9.35 29.27 3.67
CA ASP A 147 -9.01 30.11 2.51
C ASP A 147 -8.19 29.36 1.46
N LEU A 148 -7.80 28.09 1.76
CA LEU A 148 -7.01 27.27 0.86
C LEU A 148 -7.76 27.01 -0.44
N THR A 149 -7.15 27.39 -1.55
CA THR A 149 -7.71 27.22 -2.89
C THR A 149 -7.03 26.09 -3.67
N LYS A 150 -7.66 25.68 -4.77
CA LYS A 150 -7.06 24.74 -5.72
C LYS A 150 -5.77 25.30 -6.32
N GLN A 151 -5.70 26.62 -6.54
CA GLN A 151 -4.53 27.29 -7.10
C GLN A 151 -3.31 27.19 -6.18
N ASP A 152 -3.50 27.34 -4.86
CA ASP A 152 -2.40 27.21 -3.90
C ASP A 152 -1.80 25.79 -3.93
N ILE A 153 -2.66 24.78 -4.06
CA ILE A 153 -2.23 23.37 -4.15
C ILE A 153 -1.52 23.12 -5.49
N LEU A 154 -2.02 23.65 -6.59
CA LEU A 154 -1.40 23.52 -7.91
C LEU A 154 -0.02 24.21 -7.95
N ALA A 155 0.11 25.40 -7.40
CA ALA A 155 1.39 26.11 -7.31
C ALA A 155 2.45 25.28 -6.54
N PHE A 156 2.04 24.62 -5.45
CA PHE A 156 2.91 23.66 -4.75
C PHE A 156 3.32 22.49 -5.65
N TYR A 157 2.38 21.90 -6.39
CA TYR A 157 2.72 20.76 -7.26
C TYR A 157 3.61 21.16 -8.43
N GLU A 158 3.40 22.33 -9.03
CA GLU A 158 4.24 22.87 -10.09
C GLU A 158 5.68 23.05 -9.62
N LYS A 159 5.88 23.72 -8.46
CA LYS A 159 7.21 23.85 -7.84
C LYS A 159 7.87 22.49 -7.57
N GLU A 160 7.11 21.51 -7.09
CA GLU A 160 7.65 20.19 -6.83
C GLU A 160 8.00 19.41 -8.10
N LEU A 161 7.25 19.58 -9.19
CA LEU A 161 7.53 18.92 -10.47
C LEU A 161 8.87 19.36 -11.10
N GLU A 162 9.41 20.52 -10.72
CA GLU A 162 10.74 20.97 -11.16
C GLU A 162 11.86 20.05 -10.64
N ARG A 163 11.67 19.39 -9.50
CA ARG A 163 12.70 18.57 -8.82
C ARG A 163 12.36 17.09 -8.65
N VAL A 164 11.08 16.71 -8.73
CA VAL A 164 10.65 15.32 -8.53
C VAL A 164 9.74 14.83 -9.65
N LYS A 165 9.66 13.51 -9.82
CA LYS A 165 8.79 12.88 -10.82
C LYS A 165 7.30 13.03 -10.46
N PRO A 166 6.38 13.03 -11.45
CA PRO A 166 4.93 13.08 -11.23
C PRO A 166 4.40 12.01 -10.26
N THR A 167 5.04 10.84 -10.20
CA THR A 167 4.72 9.79 -9.21
C THR A 167 4.89 10.26 -7.77
N THR A 168 5.92 11.06 -7.49
CA THR A 168 6.16 11.61 -6.15
C THR A 168 5.11 12.66 -5.80
N VAL A 169 4.76 13.53 -6.75
CA VAL A 169 3.68 14.53 -6.57
C VAL A 169 2.34 13.85 -6.32
N LYS A 170 2.06 12.69 -6.96
CA LYS A 170 0.87 11.88 -6.64
C LYS A 170 0.82 11.42 -5.18
N HIS A 171 1.95 11.13 -4.58
CA HIS A 171 2.00 10.79 -3.15
C HIS A 171 1.70 12.01 -2.27
N TYR A 172 2.22 13.19 -2.62
CA TYR A 172 1.87 14.44 -1.93
C TYR A 172 0.38 14.76 -2.06
N HIS A 173 -0.16 14.61 -3.27
CA HIS A 173 -1.59 14.78 -3.51
C HIS A 173 -2.43 13.81 -2.67
N ALA A 174 -2.06 12.54 -2.59
CA ALA A 174 -2.78 11.55 -1.79
C ALA A 174 -2.82 11.93 -0.29
N LEU A 175 -1.73 12.50 0.24
CA LEU A 175 -1.69 13.01 1.61
C LEU A 175 -2.59 14.24 1.76
N ILE A 176 -2.41 15.28 0.94
CA ILE A 176 -3.16 16.54 1.01
C ILE A 176 -4.66 16.29 0.81
N HIS A 177 -5.02 15.54 -0.22
CA HIS A 177 -6.41 15.17 -0.51
C HIS A 177 -7.04 14.38 0.64
N GLY A 178 -6.30 13.41 1.21
CA GLY A 178 -6.77 12.63 2.35
C GLY A 178 -6.94 13.45 3.63
N ALA A 179 -6.08 14.45 3.86
CA ALA A 179 -6.21 15.37 4.98
C ALA A 179 -7.40 16.33 4.80
N LEU A 180 -7.58 16.86 3.59
CA LEU A 180 -8.69 17.76 3.28
C LEU A 180 -10.05 17.05 3.28
N ASN A 181 -10.14 15.77 2.87
CA ASN A 181 -11.34 14.97 3.08
C ASN A 181 -11.69 14.84 4.56
N TYR A 182 -10.70 14.62 5.42
CA TYR A 182 -10.91 14.62 6.86
C TYR A 182 -11.38 15.99 7.38
N ALA A 183 -10.90 17.10 6.81
CA ALA A 183 -11.40 18.44 7.15
C ALA A 183 -12.89 18.62 6.77
N VAL A 184 -13.30 18.10 5.60
CA VAL A 184 -14.72 18.09 5.17
C VAL A 184 -15.57 17.22 6.10
N ASP A 185 -15.10 16.01 6.44
CA ASP A 185 -15.80 15.10 7.36
C ASP A 185 -15.98 15.71 8.76
N LYS A 186 -15.06 16.58 9.18
CA LYS A 186 -15.13 17.33 10.45
C LYS A 186 -15.83 18.69 10.33
N ASN A 187 -16.41 19.01 9.17
CA ASN A 187 -17.08 20.29 8.88
C ASN A 187 -16.19 21.53 9.10
N LEU A 188 -14.87 21.41 8.92
CA LEU A 188 -13.91 22.52 8.99
C LEU A 188 -13.89 23.32 7.68
N ILE A 189 -14.15 22.68 6.55
CA ILE A 189 -14.27 23.28 5.22
C ILE A 189 -15.48 22.68 4.49
N PRO A 190 -16.14 23.42 3.60
CA PRO A 190 -17.35 22.97 2.91
C PRO A 190 -17.09 21.93 1.81
N SER A 191 -15.91 21.94 1.19
CA SER A 191 -15.53 21.06 0.10
C SER A 191 -14.01 20.91 0.05
N ASN A 192 -13.53 19.86 -0.61
CA ASN A 192 -12.09 19.61 -0.73
C ASN A 192 -11.52 20.34 -1.96
N PRO A 193 -10.65 21.37 -1.79
CA PRO A 193 -10.05 22.09 -2.91
C PRO A 193 -9.08 21.24 -3.73
N ALA A 194 -8.62 20.09 -3.23
CA ALA A 194 -7.78 19.16 -3.97
C ALA A 194 -8.57 18.23 -4.91
N ASP A 195 -9.91 18.28 -4.89
CA ASP A 195 -10.73 17.45 -5.77
C ASP A 195 -10.48 17.77 -7.25
N ARG A 196 -10.54 16.74 -8.09
CA ARG A 196 -10.42 16.85 -9.55
C ARG A 196 -9.09 17.48 -10.01
N ILE A 197 -8.01 17.38 -9.21
CA ILE A 197 -6.67 17.69 -9.68
C ILE A 197 -6.14 16.50 -10.46
N ILE A 198 -5.78 16.73 -11.72
CA ILE A 198 -5.21 15.71 -12.61
C ILE A 198 -3.70 15.88 -12.64
N ILE A 199 -2.96 14.92 -12.14
CA ILE A 199 -1.50 14.85 -12.26
C ILE A 199 -1.16 13.92 -13.41
N SER A 200 -0.28 14.35 -14.32
CA SER A 200 0.15 13.59 -15.49
C SER A 200 0.52 12.14 -15.13
N LYS A 201 0.18 11.20 -16.01
CA LYS A 201 0.62 9.82 -15.84
C LYS A 201 2.13 9.76 -16.01
N PRO A 202 2.86 9.16 -15.07
CA PRO A 202 4.29 8.92 -15.26
C PRO A 202 4.48 7.92 -16.40
N GLU A 203 5.65 7.98 -17.04
CA GLU A 203 6.06 6.90 -17.94
C GLU A 203 6.07 5.56 -17.21
N PRO A 204 5.71 4.45 -17.89
CA PRO A 204 5.79 3.14 -17.30
C PRO A 204 7.21 2.87 -16.78
N PHE A 205 7.31 2.39 -15.56
CA PHE A 205 8.59 2.02 -14.98
C PHE A 205 9.13 0.77 -15.71
N LYS A 206 10.29 0.89 -16.36
CA LYS A 206 11.03 -0.27 -16.87
C LYS A 206 11.91 -0.79 -15.74
N GLY A 207 11.57 -1.97 -15.22
CA GLY A 207 12.39 -2.66 -14.21
C GLY A 207 13.73 -3.04 -14.81
N ASP A 208 14.81 -2.80 -14.05
CA ASP A 208 16.13 -3.30 -14.42
C ASP A 208 16.30 -4.73 -13.87
N TYR A 209 17.10 -5.55 -14.53
CA TYR A 209 17.36 -6.93 -14.12
C TYR A 209 18.70 -7.41 -14.66
N TYR A 210 19.27 -8.40 -14.02
CA TYR A 210 20.50 -9.07 -14.47
C TYR A 210 20.20 -10.23 -15.42
N LEU A 211 21.05 -10.41 -16.40
CA LEU A 211 21.12 -11.60 -17.24
C LEU A 211 21.86 -12.73 -16.51
N ASP A 212 21.77 -13.96 -17.03
CA ASP A 212 22.35 -15.16 -16.41
C ASP A 212 23.83 -14.98 -16.05
N SER A 213 24.66 -14.46 -16.97
CA SER A 213 26.09 -14.20 -16.73
C SER A 213 26.33 -13.14 -15.63
N GLU A 214 25.49 -12.10 -15.56
CA GLU A 214 25.60 -11.06 -14.53
C GLU A 214 25.21 -11.62 -13.15
N VAL A 215 24.22 -12.53 -13.10
CA VAL A 215 23.80 -13.21 -11.87
C VAL A 215 24.92 -14.12 -11.35
N LEU A 216 25.59 -14.87 -12.22
CA LEU A 216 26.72 -15.71 -11.84
C LEU A 216 27.86 -14.86 -11.27
N ASN A 217 28.20 -13.76 -11.92
CA ASN A 217 29.23 -12.83 -11.43
C ASN A 217 28.85 -12.23 -10.07
N LEU A 218 27.56 -11.88 -9.88
CA LEU A 218 27.07 -11.39 -8.59
C LEU A 218 27.27 -12.44 -7.49
N PHE A 219 26.96 -13.72 -7.76
CA PHE A 219 27.07 -14.78 -6.75
C PHE A 219 28.52 -15.04 -6.34
N GLU A 220 29.49 -14.93 -7.26
CA GLU A 220 30.89 -14.98 -6.89
C GLU A 220 31.34 -13.82 -6.00
N VAL A 221 30.86 -12.61 -6.30
CA VAL A 221 31.21 -11.40 -5.54
C VAL A 221 30.64 -11.38 -4.13
N ILE A 222 29.44 -11.94 -3.94
CA ILE A 222 28.78 -11.93 -2.61
C ILE A 222 29.20 -13.10 -1.72
N LYS A 223 29.91 -14.07 -2.22
CA LYS A 223 30.32 -15.27 -1.49
C LYS A 223 31.07 -14.91 -0.20
N GLY A 224 30.62 -15.46 0.92
CA GLY A 224 31.13 -15.17 2.27
C GLY A 224 30.73 -13.80 2.84
N HIS A 225 29.97 -12.98 2.11
CA HIS A 225 29.56 -11.68 2.61
C HIS A 225 28.30 -11.80 3.51
N LYS A 226 28.18 -10.90 4.50
CA LYS A 226 27.05 -10.89 5.48
C LYS A 226 25.66 -10.88 4.85
N ILE A 227 25.49 -10.37 3.64
CA ILE A 227 24.20 -10.34 2.93
C ILE A 227 24.08 -11.44 1.87
N GLU A 228 25.03 -12.36 1.77
CA GLU A 228 25.01 -13.45 0.77
C GLU A 228 23.69 -14.19 0.77
N LEU A 229 23.30 -14.76 1.89
CA LEU A 229 22.05 -15.52 2.01
C LEU A 229 20.81 -14.69 1.68
N VAL A 230 20.80 -13.40 2.06
CA VAL A 230 19.71 -12.46 1.72
C VAL A 230 19.61 -12.25 0.21
N VAL A 231 20.75 -12.10 -0.47
CA VAL A 231 20.80 -11.91 -1.94
C VAL A 231 20.39 -13.18 -2.65
N LEU A 232 20.95 -14.35 -2.28
CA LEU A 232 20.61 -15.64 -2.86
C LEU A 232 19.10 -15.94 -2.75
N LEU A 233 18.52 -15.83 -1.55
CA LEU A 233 17.08 -16.06 -1.35
C LEU A 233 16.22 -15.09 -2.17
N THR A 234 16.66 -13.84 -2.31
CA THR A 234 15.93 -12.86 -3.12
C THR A 234 16.05 -13.16 -4.62
N ALA A 235 17.23 -13.52 -5.11
CA ALA A 235 17.48 -13.80 -6.52
C ALA A 235 16.77 -15.08 -6.98
N PHE A 236 16.72 -16.14 -6.16
CA PHE A 236 16.10 -17.40 -6.55
C PHE A 236 14.57 -17.44 -6.33
N TYR A 237 14.07 -16.81 -5.26
CA TYR A 237 12.63 -16.87 -4.93
C TYR A 237 11.89 -15.56 -5.18
N GLY A 238 12.57 -14.51 -5.60
CA GLY A 238 11.97 -13.20 -5.83
C GLY A 238 11.38 -12.58 -4.56
N LEU A 239 11.91 -12.88 -3.37
CA LEU A 239 11.38 -12.38 -2.10
C LEU A 239 11.50 -10.87 -1.99
N ARG A 240 10.46 -10.22 -1.42
CA ARG A 240 10.57 -8.82 -1.05
C ARG A 240 11.57 -8.64 0.09
N ARG A 241 12.26 -7.51 0.14
CA ARG A 241 13.25 -7.21 1.21
C ARG A 241 12.69 -7.46 2.63
N SER A 242 11.44 -7.06 2.89
CA SER A 242 10.78 -7.30 4.17
C SER A 242 10.48 -8.78 4.45
N GLU A 243 10.26 -9.57 3.41
CA GLU A 243 10.00 -11.00 3.50
C GLU A 243 11.28 -11.77 3.82
N VAL A 244 12.37 -11.54 3.08
CA VAL A 244 13.63 -12.25 3.31
C VAL A 244 14.23 -11.92 4.67
N ILE A 245 14.20 -10.65 5.11
CA ILE A 245 14.66 -10.26 6.45
C ILE A 245 13.75 -10.83 7.55
N GLY A 246 12.47 -10.99 7.27
CA GLY A 246 11.49 -11.58 8.18
C GLY A 246 11.50 -13.11 8.27
N LEU A 247 12.31 -13.81 7.46
CA LEU A 247 12.36 -15.27 7.52
C LEU A 247 12.78 -15.77 8.90
N LYS A 248 12.02 -16.73 9.42
CA LYS A 248 12.32 -17.45 10.66
C LYS A 248 12.63 -18.92 10.36
N TRP A 249 13.47 -19.55 11.17
CA TRP A 249 13.75 -20.97 11.05
C TRP A 249 12.50 -21.85 11.13
N SER A 250 11.49 -21.43 11.87
CA SER A 250 10.19 -22.11 11.95
C SER A 250 9.35 -22.07 10.66
N ALA A 251 9.77 -21.27 9.67
CA ALA A 251 9.13 -21.23 8.37
C ALA A 251 9.58 -22.35 7.43
N PHE A 252 10.68 -23.04 7.77
CA PHE A 252 11.31 -24.08 6.97
C PHE A 252 10.95 -25.47 7.47
N ASP A 253 10.45 -26.31 6.57
CA ASP A 253 10.30 -27.74 6.75
C ASP A 253 11.38 -28.46 5.91
N PHE A 254 12.49 -28.79 6.57
CA PHE A 254 13.63 -29.45 5.91
C PHE A 254 13.35 -30.93 5.57
N ASN A 255 12.34 -31.55 6.21
CA ASN A 255 11.95 -32.94 5.94
C ASN A 255 11.14 -33.00 4.64
N HIS A 256 10.18 -32.10 4.46
CA HIS A 256 9.37 -32.01 3.25
C HIS A 256 9.98 -31.09 2.18
N ASN A 257 11.20 -30.59 2.41
CA ASN A 257 11.92 -29.70 1.47
C ASN A 257 11.08 -28.49 1.00
N CYS A 258 10.47 -27.78 1.93
CA CYS A 258 9.70 -26.58 1.62
C CYS A 258 9.82 -25.49 2.71
N PHE A 259 9.42 -24.27 2.37
CA PHE A 259 9.29 -23.18 3.33
C PHE A 259 8.15 -22.25 2.96
N SER A 260 7.62 -21.51 3.93
CA SER A 260 6.49 -20.60 3.75
C SER A 260 6.82 -19.18 4.20
N ILE A 261 6.34 -18.18 3.45
CA ILE A 261 6.48 -16.77 3.84
C ILE A 261 5.37 -16.38 4.80
N ARG A 262 5.66 -16.38 6.11
CA ARG A 262 4.67 -16.11 7.18
C ARG A 262 4.92 -14.83 7.95
N HIS A 263 6.11 -14.25 7.84
CA HIS A 263 6.53 -13.11 8.64
C HIS A 263 7.28 -12.08 7.80
N THR A 264 7.16 -10.81 8.15
CA THR A 264 7.86 -9.71 7.49
C THR A 264 8.47 -8.78 8.51
N VAL A 265 9.61 -8.17 8.16
CA VAL A 265 10.25 -7.14 8.96
C VAL A 265 10.51 -5.91 8.11
N THR A 266 10.08 -4.76 8.60
CA THR A 266 10.35 -3.45 8.00
C THR A 266 10.90 -2.50 9.06
N THR A 267 11.57 -1.44 8.63
CA THR A 267 12.01 -0.36 9.51
C THR A 267 11.51 0.96 8.94
N CYS A 268 11.00 1.82 9.80
CA CYS A 268 10.60 3.18 9.46
C CYS A 268 10.98 4.15 10.59
N ASN A 269 10.95 5.44 10.32
CA ASN A 269 11.11 6.46 11.33
C ASN A 269 9.73 6.94 11.75
N VAL A 270 9.47 6.99 13.05
CA VAL A 270 8.21 7.44 13.63
C VAL A 270 8.55 8.45 14.71
N LYS A 271 8.13 9.69 14.56
CA LYS A 271 8.42 10.79 15.49
C LYS A 271 9.93 10.92 15.82
N GLY A 272 10.77 10.76 14.79
CA GLY A 272 12.22 10.85 14.93
C GLY A 272 12.92 9.57 15.39
N GLU A 273 12.19 8.58 15.90
CA GLU A 273 12.73 7.31 16.35
C GLU A 273 12.66 6.22 15.25
N ARG A 274 13.71 5.40 15.20
CA ARG A 274 13.75 4.27 14.28
C ARG A 274 13.03 3.06 14.87
N VAL A 275 11.89 2.71 14.30
CA VAL A 275 11.06 1.59 14.73
C VAL A 275 11.23 0.39 13.80
N THR A 276 11.40 -0.82 14.39
CA THR A 276 11.37 -2.09 13.65
C THR A 276 9.99 -2.71 13.80
N ILE A 277 9.28 -2.84 12.69
CA ILE A 277 7.94 -3.43 12.65
C ILE A 277 8.09 -4.90 12.26
N LYS A 278 7.71 -5.78 13.17
CA LYS A 278 7.66 -7.24 12.99
C LYS A 278 6.19 -7.62 12.82
N LYS A 279 5.83 -8.23 11.70
CA LYS A 279 4.44 -8.53 11.38
C LYS A 279 4.30 -9.93 10.83
N ASP A 280 3.46 -10.74 11.47
CA ASP A 280 3.01 -11.99 10.89
C ASP A 280 1.97 -11.70 9.80
N LYS A 281 2.09 -12.36 8.65
CA LYS A 281 1.10 -12.24 7.60
C LYS A 281 -0.20 -12.89 8.08
N ALA A 282 -1.30 -12.13 8.05
CA ALA A 282 -2.62 -12.66 8.31
C ALA A 282 -2.93 -13.82 7.33
N LYS A 283 -3.71 -14.82 7.79
CA LYS A 283 -4.08 -16.04 7.07
C LYS A 283 -4.86 -15.86 5.76
N ASN A 284 -4.73 -14.76 5.05
CA ASN A 284 -5.34 -14.60 3.73
C ASN A 284 -4.63 -15.52 2.73
N LYS A 285 -5.38 -16.37 2.03
CA LYS A 285 -4.88 -17.41 1.11
C LYS A 285 -3.85 -16.90 0.08
N SER A 286 -3.93 -15.65 -0.37
CA SER A 286 -2.97 -15.04 -1.30
C SER A 286 -1.65 -14.57 -0.67
N SER A 287 -1.57 -14.52 0.67
CA SER A 287 -0.37 -14.03 1.38
C SER A 287 0.57 -15.15 1.81
N LEU A 288 0.07 -16.38 1.94
CA LEU A 288 0.84 -17.55 2.34
C LEU A 288 1.34 -18.25 1.07
N ARG A 289 2.60 -18.02 0.74
CA ARG A 289 3.28 -18.71 -0.35
C ARG A 289 4.22 -19.75 0.25
N THR A 290 4.11 -20.97 -0.25
CA THR A 290 5.02 -22.06 0.09
C THR A 290 5.87 -22.37 -1.13
N TYR A 291 7.17 -22.50 -0.92
CA TYR A 291 8.15 -22.78 -1.97
C TYR A 291 8.85 -24.08 -1.71
N PRO A 292 9.16 -24.88 -2.76
CA PRO A 292 10.12 -25.98 -2.63
C PRO A 292 11.51 -25.41 -2.31
N LEU A 293 12.25 -26.11 -1.47
CA LEU A 293 13.64 -25.78 -1.20
C LEU A 293 14.55 -26.28 -2.34
N ILE A 294 15.21 -25.36 -3.01
CA ILE A 294 16.26 -25.66 -3.97
C ILE A 294 17.42 -26.34 -3.21
N PRO A 295 17.93 -27.51 -3.64
CA PRO A 295 18.96 -28.26 -2.90
C PRO A 295 20.17 -27.43 -2.48
N PHE A 296 20.74 -26.66 -3.40
CA PHE A 296 21.83 -25.74 -3.12
C PHE A 296 21.50 -24.75 -1.96
N LEU A 297 20.31 -24.16 -1.97
CA LEU A 297 19.90 -23.21 -0.92
C LEU A 297 19.60 -23.92 0.40
N LYS A 298 19.12 -25.17 0.38
CA LYS A 298 18.94 -25.98 1.59
C LYS A 298 20.29 -26.18 2.30
N GLU A 299 21.34 -26.53 1.58
CA GLU A 299 22.69 -26.70 2.14
C GLU A 299 23.20 -25.39 2.74
N ARG A 300 23.10 -24.27 2.00
CA ARG A 300 23.49 -22.94 2.50
C ARG A 300 22.71 -22.51 3.75
N LEU A 301 21.43 -22.82 3.82
CA LEU A 301 20.59 -22.55 5.00
C LEU A 301 21.02 -23.39 6.21
N LEU A 302 21.32 -24.67 6.01
CA LEU A 302 21.80 -25.56 7.09
C LEU A 302 23.18 -25.13 7.61
N GLU A 303 24.09 -24.72 6.73
CA GLU A 303 25.37 -24.13 7.10
C GLU A 303 25.18 -22.83 7.92
N ALA A 304 24.33 -21.93 7.45
CA ALA A 304 24.02 -20.69 8.16
C ALA A 304 23.43 -20.95 9.53
N LYS A 305 22.55 -21.96 9.67
CA LYS A 305 21.96 -22.34 10.97
C LYS A 305 23.02 -22.86 11.92
N LYS A 306 23.94 -23.72 11.44
CA LYS A 306 25.06 -24.22 12.21
C LYS A 306 25.97 -23.07 12.67
N GLN A 307 26.34 -22.18 11.76
CA GLN A 307 27.17 -21.02 12.08
C GLN A 307 26.53 -20.09 13.10
N GLN A 308 25.21 -19.88 13.05
CA GLN A 308 24.50 -19.11 14.06
C GLN A 308 24.56 -19.74 15.46
N GLU A 309 24.48 -21.07 15.54
CA GLU A 309 24.63 -21.78 16.81
C GLU A 309 26.04 -21.69 17.37
N GLU A 310 27.05 -21.81 16.52
CA GLU A 310 28.45 -21.60 16.89
C GLU A 310 28.71 -20.19 17.39
N ASN A 311 28.26 -19.18 16.65
CA ASN A 311 28.35 -17.77 17.03
C ASN A 311 27.65 -17.51 18.39
N ARG A 312 26.48 -18.12 18.62
CA ARG A 312 25.76 -18.02 19.89
C ARG A 312 26.56 -18.59 21.05
N LYS A 313 27.24 -19.72 20.85
CA LYS A 313 28.10 -20.32 21.88
C LYS A 313 29.32 -19.46 22.15
N LEU A 314 29.97 -18.94 21.10
CA LEU A 314 31.15 -18.07 21.21
C LEU A 314 30.82 -16.74 21.90
N CYS A 315 29.74 -16.06 21.50
CA CYS A 315 29.35 -14.78 22.07
C CYS A 315 28.71 -14.90 23.46
N GLY A 316 28.21 -16.07 23.85
CA GLY A 316 27.64 -16.34 25.16
C GLY A 316 26.56 -15.32 25.56
N ARG A 317 26.83 -14.56 26.65
CA ARG A 317 25.89 -13.55 27.16
C ARG A 317 25.75 -12.31 26.27
N ALA A 318 26.73 -12.04 25.42
CA ALA A 318 26.71 -10.90 24.49
C ALA A 318 25.84 -11.16 23.25
N TYR A 319 25.42 -12.40 23.00
CA TYR A 319 24.54 -12.73 21.88
C TYR A 319 23.13 -12.19 22.08
N ASN A 320 22.63 -11.45 21.09
CA ASN A 320 21.29 -10.90 21.14
C ASN A 320 20.23 -12.01 20.99
N LYS A 321 19.46 -12.23 22.05
CA LYS A 321 18.44 -13.28 22.14
C LYS A 321 17.10 -12.88 21.52
N GLU A 322 16.89 -11.59 21.20
CA GLU A 322 15.63 -11.09 20.64
C GLU A 322 15.30 -11.69 19.28
N TYR A 323 16.34 -12.04 18.50
CA TYR A 323 16.20 -12.51 17.12
C TYR A 323 16.62 -13.98 16.93
N LEU A 324 16.62 -14.82 18.00
CA LEU A 324 17.03 -16.22 17.94
C LEU A 324 16.34 -17.07 16.89
N GLY A 325 15.09 -16.75 16.56
CA GLY A 325 14.32 -17.47 15.57
C GLY A 325 14.55 -17.01 14.11
N TYR A 326 15.30 -15.95 13.88
CA TYR A 326 15.45 -15.35 12.55
C TYR A 326 16.64 -15.95 11.79
N VAL A 327 16.48 -16.05 10.47
CA VAL A 327 17.52 -16.55 9.55
C VAL A 327 18.59 -15.49 9.28
N CYS A 328 18.16 -14.24 9.06
CA CYS A 328 19.05 -13.15 8.65
C CYS A 328 19.51 -12.32 9.85
N VAL A 329 20.47 -12.86 10.60
CA VAL A 329 21.13 -12.18 11.73
C VAL A 329 22.63 -12.08 11.52
N ASP A 330 23.27 -11.14 12.21
CA ASP A 330 24.73 -10.98 12.24
C ASP A 330 25.40 -11.94 13.25
N VAL A 331 26.72 -11.88 13.34
CA VAL A 331 27.53 -12.76 14.22
C VAL A 331 27.21 -12.65 15.70
N ILE A 332 26.66 -11.51 16.15
CA ILE A 332 26.23 -11.30 17.54
C ILE A 332 24.73 -11.41 17.71
N GLY A 333 24.01 -11.96 16.73
CA GLY A 333 22.59 -12.24 16.80
C GLY A 333 21.66 -11.05 16.53
N ASN A 334 22.17 -9.91 16.08
CA ASN A 334 21.31 -8.79 15.71
C ASN A 334 20.70 -9.01 14.32
N LEU A 335 19.44 -8.61 14.17
CA LEU A 335 18.76 -8.66 12.89
C LEU A 335 19.46 -7.78 11.85
N ILE A 336 19.71 -8.32 10.66
CA ILE A 336 20.23 -7.55 9.51
C ILE A 336 19.15 -6.54 9.11
N LYS A 337 19.47 -5.24 9.26
CA LYS A 337 18.49 -4.17 9.02
C LYS A 337 18.18 -4.01 7.53
N PRO A 338 16.91 -3.82 7.12
CA PRO A 338 16.53 -3.68 5.70
C PRO A 338 17.33 -2.61 4.93
N ASN A 339 17.59 -1.46 5.54
CA ASN A 339 18.36 -0.39 4.90
C ASN A 339 19.86 -0.76 4.74
N TYR A 340 20.42 -1.53 5.69
CA TYR A 340 21.79 -2.05 5.55
C TYR A 340 21.91 -2.93 4.33
N VAL A 341 20.96 -3.82 4.07
CA VAL A 341 20.95 -4.69 2.88
C VAL A 341 21.01 -3.86 1.60
N SER A 342 20.10 -2.88 1.44
CA SER A 342 20.07 -2.08 0.21
C SER A 342 21.33 -1.23 0.00
N SER A 343 21.84 -0.57 1.05
CA SER A 343 23.04 0.26 0.95
C SER A 343 24.30 -0.58 0.72
N THR A 344 24.41 -1.74 1.40
CA THR A 344 25.55 -2.63 1.23
C THR A 344 25.55 -3.28 -0.14
N PHE A 345 24.38 -3.71 -0.64
CA PHE A 345 24.24 -4.25 -1.97
C PHE A 345 24.77 -3.28 -3.05
N GLY A 346 24.30 -2.02 -3.04
CA GLY A 346 24.79 -1.01 -3.99
C GLY A 346 26.28 -0.75 -3.87
N LYS A 347 26.85 -0.72 -2.65
CA LYS A 347 28.30 -0.57 -2.44
C LYS A 347 29.10 -1.76 -2.98
N LEU A 348 28.58 -2.98 -2.82
CA LEU A 348 29.21 -4.19 -3.35
C LEU A 348 29.28 -4.17 -4.88
N LEU A 349 28.17 -3.81 -5.53
CA LEU A 349 28.14 -3.69 -6.98
C LEU A 349 29.17 -2.67 -7.47
N ALA A 350 29.19 -1.48 -6.87
CA ALA A 350 30.14 -0.43 -7.24
C ALA A 350 31.62 -0.85 -7.02
N LYS A 351 31.91 -1.49 -5.85
CA LYS A 351 33.26 -1.94 -5.52
C LYS A 351 33.83 -2.98 -6.51
N ASN A 352 32.95 -3.80 -7.09
CA ASN A 352 33.33 -4.89 -7.98
C ASN A 352 33.01 -4.61 -9.46
N ASN A 353 32.78 -3.34 -9.81
CA ASN A 353 32.47 -2.89 -11.17
C ASN A 353 31.30 -3.65 -11.82
N LEU A 354 30.33 -4.09 -11.02
CA LEU A 354 29.09 -4.68 -11.53
C LEU A 354 28.09 -3.58 -11.92
N ARG A 355 27.31 -3.83 -12.94
CA ARG A 355 26.24 -2.92 -13.36
C ARG A 355 25.31 -2.62 -12.19
N HIS A 356 25.00 -1.35 -11.98
CA HIS A 356 24.15 -0.94 -10.88
C HIS A 356 22.71 -1.38 -11.10
N ILE A 357 22.17 -2.17 -10.17
CA ILE A 357 20.74 -2.44 -9.99
C ILE A 357 20.36 -2.21 -8.52
N ARG A 358 19.11 -1.95 -8.25
CA ARG A 358 18.63 -1.86 -6.86
C ARG A 358 18.45 -3.25 -6.27
N PHE A 359 18.54 -3.40 -4.97
CA PHE A 359 18.28 -4.70 -4.32
C PHE A 359 16.90 -5.29 -4.69
N HIS A 360 15.88 -4.44 -4.91
CA HIS A 360 14.55 -4.91 -5.33
C HIS A 360 14.54 -5.48 -6.76
N ASP A 361 15.47 -5.06 -7.58
CA ASP A 361 15.58 -5.50 -8.98
C ASP A 361 16.06 -6.95 -9.09
N LEU A 362 16.62 -7.54 -8.01
CA LEU A 362 16.84 -8.99 -7.91
C LEU A 362 15.54 -9.81 -8.03
N ARG A 363 14.43 -9.24 -7.59
CA ARG A 363 13.12 -9.85 -7.78
C ARG A 363 12.69 -9.80 -9.26
N HIS A 364 13.04 -8.73 -9.96
CA HIS A 364 12.85 -8.63 -11.40
C HIS A 364 13.79 -9.62 -12.13
N THR A 365 15.02 -9.76 -11.67
CA THR A 365 15.96 -10.78 -12.14
C THR A 365 15.37 -12.18 -12.00
N CYS A 366 14.84 -12.55 -10.84
CA CYS A 366 14.16 -13.85 -10.63
C CYS A 366 13.05 -14.08 -11.67
N ALA A 367 12.18 -13.10 -11.88
CA ALA A 367 11.10 -13.20 -12.85
C ALA A 367 11.61 -13.37 -14.28
N SER A 368 12.63 -12.58 -14.68
CA SER A 368 13.29 -12.65 -15.99
C SER A 368 13.89 -14.04 -16.25
N LEU A 369 14.60 -14.59 -15.26
CA LEU A 369 15.20 -15.93 -15.35
C LEU A 369 14.12 -17.00 -15.52
N LEU A 370 13.03 -16.94 -14.77
CA LEU A 370 11.93 -17.89 -14.91
C LEU A 370 11.28 -17.82 -16.30
N LEU A 371 11.01 -16.61 -16.79
CA LEU A 371 10.42 -16.40 -18.11
C LEU A 371 11.37 -16.83 -19.24
N ALA A 372 12.67 -16.53 -19.13
CA ALA A 372 13.67 -16.95 -20.10
C ALA A 372 13.80 -18.49 -20.18
N ASN A 373 13.52 -19.19 -19.10
CA ASN A 373 13.46 -20.66 -19.02
C ASN A 373 12.05 -21.22 -19.35
N GLY A 374 11.17 -20.45 -19.98
CA GLY A 374 9.89 -20.91 -20.48
C GLY A 374 8.79 -21.09 -19.42
N VAL A 375 9.00 -20.62 -18.19
CA VAL A 375 7.96 -20.70 -17.16
C VAL A 375 6.80 -19.75 -17.52
N PRO A 376 5.53 -20.24 -17.57
CA PRO A 376 4.39 -19.42 -17.91
C PRO A 376 4.21 -18.20 -16.99
N MET A 377 3.73 -17.08 -17.54
CA MET A 377 3.56 -15.81 -16.83
C MET A 377 2.70 -15.94 -15.55
N GLU A 378 1.65 -16.76 -15.60
CA GLU A 378 0.78 -17.02 -14.46
C GLU A 378 1.53 -17.69 -13.31
N GLN A 379 2.40 -18.66 -13.62
CA GLN A 379 3.23 -19.34 -12.62
C GLN A 379 4.30 -18.38 -12.05
N VAL A 380 4.88 -17.52 -12.88
CA VAL A 380 5.81 -16.48 -12.43
C VAL A 380 5.09 -15.49 -11.50
N LYS A 381 3.86 -15.07 -11.84
CA LYS A 381 3.02 -14.24 -10.97
C LYS A 381 2.80 -14.89 -9.61
N GLU A 382 2.41 -16.17 -9.59
CA GLU A 382 2.20 -16.95 -8.37
C GLU A 382 3.49 -17.08 -7.57
N TRP A 383 4.60 -17.44 -8.22
CA TRP A 383 5.92 -17.51 -7.61
C TRP A 383 6.32 -16.21 -6.91
N LEU A 384 6.17 -15.10 -7.59
CA LEU A 384 6.47 -13.80 -7.01
C LEU A 384 5.40 -13.34 -5.99
N GLY A 385 4.15 -13.81 -6.08
CA GLY A 385 3.01 -13.34 -5.29
C GLY A 385 2.66 -11.90 -5.65
N HIS A 386 2.49 -11.63 -6.94
CA HIS A 386 1.89 -10.41 -7.43
C HIS A 386 0.36 -10.51 -7.35
N SER A 387 -0.30 -9.48 -6.81
CA SER A 387 -1.77 -9.43 -6.76
C SER A 387 -2.38 -9.34 -8.15
N GLU A 388 -1.69 -8.66 -9.09
CA GLU A 388 -2.16 -8.42 -10.46
C GLU A 388 -1.10 -8.86 -11.49
N ILE A 389 -1.59 -9.42 -12.60
CA ILE A 389 -0.76 -9.82 -13.75
C ILE A 389 -0.13 -8.61 -14.44
N SER A 390 -0.83 -7.46 -14.49
CA SER A 390 -0.35 -6.22 -15.12
C SER A 390 1.04 -5.83 -14.62
N THR A 391 1.30 -5.97 -13.33
CA THR A 391 2.63 -5.69 -12.73
C THR A 391 3.74 -6.57 -13.34
N THR A 392 3.43 -7.80 -13.75
CA THR A 392 4.39 -8.70 -14.39
C THR A 392 4.50 -8.40 -15.88
N VAL A 393 3.40 -8.14 -16.56
CA VAL A 393 3.37 -7.83 -18.01
C VAL A 393 4.07 -6.52 -18.33
N ASP A 394 3.83 -5.45 -17.55
CA ASP A 394 4.42 -4.13 -17.77
C ASP A 394 5.96 -4.13 -17.66
N ILE A 395 6.50 -5.03 -16.83
CA ILE A 395 7.94 -5.13 -16.61
C ILE A 395 8.62 -6.01 -17.67
N TYR A 396 7.92 -7.03 -18.19
CA TYR A 396 8.53 -8.08 -19.03
C TYR A 396 7.99 -8.17 -20.45
N GLY A 397 7.21 -7.18 -20.91
CA GLY A 397 6.61 -7.18 -22.27
C GLY A 397 7.61 -7.37 -23.41
N HIS A 398 8.87 -6.93 -23.22
CA HIS A 398 9.94 -7.13 -24.23
C HIS A 398 10.52 -8.55 -24.24
N LEU A 399 10.42 -9.33 -23.16
CA LEU A 399 10.79 -10.75 -23.17
C LEU A 399 9.81 -11.59 -23.97
N GLN A 400 8.56 -11.11 -24.14
CA GLN A 400 7.59 -11.77 -25.02
C GLN A 400 8.04 -11.83 -26.48
N TYR A 401 8.88 -10.89 -26.94
CA TYR A 401 9.41 -10.94 -28.30
C TYR A 401 10.43 -12.08 -28.46
N ALA A 402 11.29 -12.31 -27.48
CA ALA A 402 12.21 -13.45 -27.48
C ALA A 402 11.45 -14.79 -27.44
N THR A 403 10.41 -14.89 -26.62
CA THR A 403 9.53 -16.08 -26.57
C THR A 403 8.76 -16.28 -27.88
N LYS A 404 8.27 -15.20 -28.52
CA LYS A 404 7.65 -15.27 -29.86
C LYS A 404 8.64 -15.73 -30.90
N LYS A 405 9.90 -15.33 -30.85
CA LYS A 405 10.97 -15.79 -31.74
C LYS A 405 11.25 -17.28 -31.57
N GLN A 406 11.28 -17.78 -30.32
CA GLN A 406 11.38 -19.22 -30.02
C GLN A 406 10.16 -19.99 -30.52
N SER A 407 8.96 -19.46 -30.32
CA SER A 407 7.72 -20.08 -30.85
C SER A 407 7.72 -20.12 -32.37
N ALA A 408 8.18 -19.07 -33.03
CA ALA A 408 8.31 -19.06 -34.50
C ALA A 408 9.35 -20.09 -34.99
N ALA A 409 10.49 -20.22 -34.28
CA ALA A 409 11.49 -21.24 -34.62
C ALA A 409 10.96 -22.67 -34.38
N ALA A 410 10.19 -22.91 -33.35
CA ALA A 410 9.54 -24.20 -33.12
C ALA A 410 8.50 -24.53 -34.22
N ILE A 411 7.69 -23.56 -34.62
CA ILE A 411 6.77 -23.73 -35.75
C ILE A 411 7.52 -24.07 -37.05
N GLU A 412 8.62 -23.35 -37.30
CA GLU A 412 9.47 -23.61 -38.47
C GLU A 412 10.02 -25.05 -38.43
N GLN A 413 10.57 -25.46 -37.30
CA GLN A 413 11.23 -26.76 -37.14
C GLN A 413 10.25 -27.93 -37.08
N ASP A 414 9.15 -27.78 -36.34
CA ASP A 414 8.23 -28.90 -36.05
C ASP A 414 7.08 -29.05 -37.07
N ILE A 415 6.77 -27.97 -37.79
CA ILE A 415 5.64 -27.95 -38.74
C ILE A 415 6.11 -27.69 -40.17
N VAL A 416 6.85 -26.60 -40.41
CA VAL A 416 7.19 -26.16 -41.76
C VAL A 416 8.22 -27.08 -42.42
N ALA A 417 9.30 -27.44 -41.73
CA ALA A 417 10.37 -28.30 -42.28
C ALA A 417 9.86 -29.70 -42.65
N PRO A 418 9.07 -30.41 -41.80
CA PRO A 418 8.46 -31.70 -42.23
C PRO A 418 7.46 -31.56 -43.39
N MET A 419 6.69 -30.45 -43.43
CA MET A 419 5.76 -30.18 -44.52
C MET A 419 6.49 -30.02 -45.86
N LEU A 420 7.61 -29.28 -45.89
CA LEU A 420 8.44 -29.08 -47.08
C LEU A 420 9.14 -30.37 -47.53
N GLN A 421 9.59 -31.22 -46.57
CA GLN A 421 10.13 -32.54 -46.92
C GLN A 421 9.08 -33.44 -47.55
N ASN A 422 7.86 -33.45 -47.04
CA ASN A 422 6.75 -34.25 -47.64
C ASN A 422 6.34 -33.73 -49.02
N LEU A 423 6.37 -32.41 -49.26
CA LEU A 423 6.09 -31.83 -50.57
C LEU A 423 7.16 -32.15 -51.62
N SER A 424 8.43 -32.22 -51.21
CA SER A 424 9.54 -32.59 -52.08
C SER A 424 9.58 -34.09 -52.39
N ALA A 425 8.99 -34.93 -51.54
CA ALA A 425 8.89 -36.38 -51.73
C ALA A 425 7.74 -36.79 -52.66
N VAL A 426 6.84 -35.87 -53.00
CA VAL A 426 5.64 -36.13 -53.89
C VAL A 426 5.83 -35.58 -55.29
N SER A 427 6.97 -35.01 -55.67
CA SER A 427 7.28 -34.62 -57.06
C SER A 427 7.81 -35.83 -57.81
N PRO A 428 7.20 -36.26 -58.90
CA PRO A 428 7.58 -37.46 -59.68
C PRO A 428 8.89 -37.27 -60.47
#